data_75d66e9792117dd42e2e19d9bf054d43
#
_entry.id   75d66e9792117dd42e2e19d9bf054d43
#
_cell.length_a   1.000
_cell.length_b   1.000
_cell.length_c   1.000
_cell.angle_alpha   90.00
_cell.angle_beta   90.00
_cell.angle_gamma   90.00
#
_symmetry.space_group_name_H-M   'P 1'
#
loop_
_entity.id
_entity.type
_entity.pdbx_description
1 polymer ?
#
loop_
_entity_poly.entity_id
_entity_poly.type
_entity_poly.pdbx_seq_one_letter_code
_entity_poly.pdbx_strand_id
1 'polypeptide(L)'
;MERDLVFDIGVNSGEDTAQYLRRGFRVVGVDANPEMVALCEQRFRADISAGRLVLLNVGLAAEDGTASFFVSEGNRGVWSSFDPALAARGNLATREVAVQARSLRGLLQEYGVPFYLKIDIEGAEHLGLRDIDPTDAPAYVSFEASEGRLEDLFLLAHAGYTRFKLIDQLAAFRQVVPPPLHSGALASAILSGWAKNQLRRVPGLVAAVHAVRRVRATADSMQQQSPMSSGPMAEETDGPWRSVEEVAYAWLYYVRETITSNWYDVHAAR
;
A
#
# COMPACT_ATOMS: atom_id res chain seq x y z
N MET A 1 -15.09 -16.30 4.66
CA MET A 1 -13.81 -15.68 5.08
C MET A 1 -12.97 -16.69 5.85
N GLU A 2 -11.74 -16.88 5.46
CA GLU A 2 -10.77 -17.81 6.04
C GLU A 2 -9.84 -17.06 6.99
N ARG A 3 -9.91 -17.37 8.29
CA ARG A 3 -9.22 -16.59 9.34
C ARG A 3 -7.71 -16.72 9.36
N ASP A 4 -7.16 -17.74 8.72
CA ASP A 4 -5.73 -18.02 8.59
C ASP A 4 -5.15 -17.63 7.21
N LEU A 5 -5.96 -17.01 6.33
CA LEU A 5 -5.57 -16.63 4.98
C LEU A 5 -5.29 -15.12 4.89
N VAL A 6 -4.17 -14.77 4.26
CA VAL A 6 -3.80 -13.40 3.89
C VAL A 6 -3.58 -13.32 2.39
N PHE A 7 -4.06 -12.25 1.76
CA PHE A 7 -3.66 -11.90 0.40
C PHE A 7 -2.65 -10.74 0.46
N ASP A 8 -1.51 -10.94 -0.19
CA ASP A 8 -0.43 -9.97 -0.33
C ASP A 8 -0.32 -9.59 -1.82
N ILE A 9 -1.00 -8.52 -2.22
CA ILE A 9 -1.03 -8.04 -3.59
C ILE A 9 0.04 -6.95 -3.75
N GLY A 10 1.08 -7.25 -4.54
CA GLY A 10 2.32 -6.49 -4.61
C GLY A 10 3.36 -7.06 -3.63
N VAL A 11 3.74 -8.34 -3.84
CA VAL A 11 4.67 -9.05 -2.95
C VAL A 11 6.07 -8.43 -2.95
N ASN A 12 6.52 -7.89 -4.07
CA ASN A 12 7.86 -7.38 -4.27
C ASN A 12 8.95 -8.39 -3.79
N SER A 13 9.84 -8.01 -2.89
CA SER A 13 10.88 -8.90 -2.34
C SER A 13 10.38 -9.84 -1.22
N GLY A 14 9.09 -9.80 -0.87
CA GLY A 14 8.42 -10.72 0.05
C GLY A 14 8.62 -10.39 1.53
N GLU A 15 8.86 -9.14 1.90
CA GLU A 15 9.10 -8.78 3.30
C GLU A 15 7.83 -8.94 4.13
N ASP A 16 6.67 -8.50 3.62
CA ASP A 16 5.38 -8.66 4.28
C ASP A 16 4.92 -10.13 4.25
N THR A 17 5.04 -10.80 3.11
CA THR A 17 4.81 -12.25 2.98
C THR A 17 5.57 -13.03 4.05
N ALA A 18 6.86 -12.71 4.28
CA ALA A 18 7.65 -13.36 5.32
C ALA A 18 7.11 -13.12 6.73
N GLN A 19 6.55 -11.93 7.00
CA GLN A 19 5.92 -11.65 8.29
C GLN A 19 4.64 -12.47 8.48
N TYR A 20 3.77 -12.53 7.47
CA TYR A 20 2.52 -13.29 7.52
C TYR A 20 2.78 -14.78 7.73
N LEU A 21 3.74 -15.36 7.00
CA LEU A 21 4.13 -16.76 7.14
C LEU A 21 4.70 -17.07 8.54
N ARG A 22 5.56 -16.19 9.11
CA ARG A 22 6.08 -16.35 10.48
C ARG A 22 4.99 -16.31 11.54
N ARG A 23 3.89 -15.62 11.30
CA ARG A 23 2.71 -15.56 12.18
C ARG A 23 1.78 -16.74 12.01
N GLY A 24 2.10 -17.67 11.09
CA GLY A 24 1.31 -18.88 10.86
C GLY A 24 0.17 -18.73 9.88
N PHE A 25 0.07 -17.61 9.16
CA PHE A 25 -0.91 -17.45 8.09
C PHE A 25 -0.52 -18.27 6.84
N ARG A 26 -1.52 -18.72 6.11
CA ARG A 26 -1.40 -19.08 4.69
C ARG A 26 -1.44 -17.79 3.88
N VAL A 27 -0.66 -17.73 2.81
CA VAL A 27 -0.56 -16.51 2.00
C VAL A 27 -0.83 -16.83 0.53
N VAL A 28 -1.64 -16.01 -0.11
CA VAL A 28 -1.70 -15.88 -1.57
C VAL A 28 -0.98 -14.59 -1.93
N GLY A 29 0.21 -14.71 -2.51
CA GLY A 29 1.03 -13.61 -2.95
C GLY A 29 0.89 -13.39 -4.44
N VAL A 30 0.72 -12.13 -4.84
CA VAL A 30 0.54 -11.71 -6.24
C VAL A 30 1.55 -10.65 -6.58
N ASP A 31 2.27 -10.83 -7.69
CA ASP A 31 3.14 -9.78 -8.24
C ASP A 31 3.21 -9.88 -9.77
N ALA A 32 3.11 -8.74 -10.44
CA ALA A 32 3.21 -8.66 -11.89
C ALA A 32 4.66 -8.78 -12.38
N ASN A 33 5.65 -8.44 -11.53
CA ASN A 33 7.06 -8.51 -11.89
C ASN A 33 7.60 -9.94 -11.80
N PRO A 34 7.93 -10.61 -12.93
CA PRO A 34 8.40 -11.99 -12.93
C PRO A 34 9.74 -12.17 -12.19
N GLU A 35 10.58 -11.12 -12.11
CA GLU A 35 11.86 -11.20 -11.39
C GLU A 35 11.62 -11.25 -9.88
N MET A 36 10.64 -10.49 -9.37
CA MET A 36 10.27 -10.53 -7.96
C MET A 36 9.62 -11.84 -7.58
N VAL A 37 8.74 -12.37 -8.43
CA VAL A 37 8.15 -13.70 -8.21
C VAL A 37 9.23 -14.77 -8.14
N ALA A 38 10.17 -14.81 -9.10
CA ALA A 38 11.26 -15.78 -9.10
C ALA A 38 12.16 -15.65 -7.86
N LEU A 39 12.42 -14.43 -7.38
CA LEU A 39 13.13 -14.17 -6.13
C LEU A 39 12.37 -14.76 -4.93
N CYS A 40 11.07 -14.53 -4.85
CA CYS A 40 10.21 -15.03 -3.78
C CYS A 40 10.04 -16.56 -3.83
N GLU A 41 9.97 -17.17 -5.01
CA GLU A 41 9.97 -18.63 -5.16
C GLU A 41 11.22 -19.30 -4.55
N GLN A 42 12.38 -18.69 -4.76
CA GLN A 42 13.62 -19.17 -4.13
C GLN A 42 13.60 -18.98 -2.61
N ARG A 43 13.19 -17.77 -2.18
CA ARG A 43 13.18 -17.39 -0.75
C ARG A 43 12.22 -18.25 0.06
N PHE A 44 11.06 -18.56 -0.47
CA PHE A 44 9.96 -19.23 0.22
C PHE A 44 9.71 -20.67 -0.24
N ARG A 45 10.71 -21.31 -0.83
CA ARG A 45 10.57 -22.69 -1.37
C ARG A 45 9.95 -23.67 -0.39
N ALA A 46 10.33 -23.59 0.90
CA ALA A 46 9.81 -24.47 1.95
C ALA A 46 8.32 -24.20 2.23
N ASP A 47 7.90 -22.94 2.24
CA ASP A 47 6.51 -22.54 2.48
C ASP A 47 5.60 -22.93 1.31
N ILE A 48 6.10 -22.75 0.08
CA ILE A 48 5.40 -23.19 -1.14
C ILE A 48 5.22 -24.71 -1.13
N SER A 49 6.30 -25.46 -0.86
CA SER A 49 6.25 -26.94 -0.80
C SER A 49 5.33 -27.45 0.31
N ALA A 50 5.19 -26.71 1.40
CA ALA A 50 4.27 -27.01 2.49
C ALA A 50 2.84 -26.56 2.26
N GLY A 51 2.54 -25.92 1.13
CA GLY A 51 1.21 -25.38 0.80
C GLY A 51 0.80 -24.18 1.65
N ARG A 52 1.74 -23.53 2.33
CA ARG A 52 1.46 -22.30 3.10
C ARG A 52 1.51 -21.01 2.26
N LEU A 53 2.21 -21.04 1.12
CA LEU A 53 2.32 -19.93 0.20
C LEU A 53 1.95 -20.39 -1.21
N VAL A 54 1.05 -19.65 -1.84
CA VAL A 54 0.81 -19.67 -3.28
C VAL A 54 1.35 -18.36 -3.85
N LEU A 55 2.24 -18.42 -4.83
CA LEU A 55 2.75 -17.26 -5.55
C LEU A 55 2.21 -17.24 -6.98
N LEU A 56 1.68 -16.10 -7.38
CA LEU A 56 1.07 -15.89 -8.69
C LEU A 56 1.82 -14.76 -9.43
N ASN A 57 2.40 -15.08 -10.58
CA ASN A 57 2.96 -14.06 -11.46
C ASN A 57 1.86 -13.49 -12.36
N VAL A 58 1.02 -12.65 -11.76
CA VAL A 58 -0.08 -11.98 -12.46
C VAL A 58 -0.18 -10.54 -11.97
N GLY A 59 -0.71 -9.66 -12.83
CA GLY A 59 -1.06 -8.32 -12.44
C GLY A 59 -2.52 -8.21 -12.02
N LEU A 60 -2.84 -7.35 -11.05
CA LEU A 60 -4.21 -7.06 -10.70
C LEU A 60 -4.83 -6.12 -11.75
N ALA A 61 -6.01 -6.47 -12.27
CA ALA A 61 -6.74 -5.72 -13.28
C ALA A 61 -8.26 -5.80 -13.03
N ALA A 62 -9.03 -4.99 -13.75
CA ALA A 62 -10.50 -5.04 -13.65
C ALA A 62 -11.09 -6.34 -14.24
N GLU A 63 -10.40 -6.95 -15.20
CA GLU A 63 -10.84 -8.17 -15.89
C GLU A 63 -9.64 -9.09 -16.14
N ASP A 64 -9.90 -10.38 -16.21
CA ASP A 64 -8.88 -11.38 -16.54
C ASP A 64 -8.44 -11.23 -18.01
N GLY A 65 -7.13 -11.37 -18.27
CA GLY A 65 -6.60 -11.21 -19.63
C GLY A 65 -5.08 -11.13 -19.67
N THR A 66 -4.57 -10.33 -20.62
CA THR A 66 -3.14 -10.00 -20.74
C THR A 66 -2.99 -8.49 -20.79
N ALA A 67 -2.02 -7.96 -20.06
CA ALA A 67 -1.75 -6.52 -20.00
C ALA A 67 -0.24 -6.25 -20.13
N SER A 68 0.11 -5.04 -20.60
CA SER A 68 1.47 -4.53 -20.58
C SER A 68 1.81 -4.03 -19.19
N PHE A 69 2.94 -4.49 -18.66
CA PHE A 69 3.48 -4.07 -17.37
C PHE A 69 4.89 -3.50 -17.57
N PHE A 70 5.21 -2.39 -16.92
CA PHE A 70 6.47 -1.68 -17.07
C PHE A 70 7.34 -1.93 -15.84
N VAL A 71 8.38 -2.77 -16.02
CA VAL A 71 9.37 -3.04 -14.99
C VAL A 71 10.36 -1.88 -14.91
N SER A 72 10.51 -1.26 -13.76
CA SER A 72 11.48 -0.19 -13.52
C SER A 72 12.87 -0.77 -13.33
N GLU A 73 13.83 -0.35 -14.16
CA GLU A 73 15.24 -0.76 -14.09
C GLU A 73 15.99 0.06 -13.03
N GLY A 74 15.68 -0.15 -11.79
CA GLY A 74 16.28 0.56 -10.67
C GLY A 74 15.44 0.35 -9.42
N ASN A 75 15.93 0.85 -8.31
CA ASN A 75 15.24 0.77 -7.02
C ASN A 75 14.65 -0.62 -6.72
N ARG A 76 15.31 -1.69 -7.19
CA ARG A 76 14.89 -3.10 -7.07
C ARG A 76 13.49 -3.38 -7.62
N GLY A 77 13.07 -2.67 -8.66
CA GLY A 77 11.76 -2.85 -9.27
C GLY A 77 10.56 -2.33 -8.47
N VAL A 78 10.79 -1.64 -7.37
CA VAL A 78 9.73 -1.11 -6.47
C VAL A 78 8.74 -0.22 -7.21
N TRP A 79 9.19 0.54 -8.19
CA TRP A 79 8.32 1.45 -8.95
C TRP A 79 7.75 0.85 -10.24
N SER A 80 7.82 -0.47 -10.39
CA SER A 80 7.17 -1.13 -11.52
C SER A 80 5.65 -0.96 -11.47
N SER A 81 5.02 -0.66 -12.60
CA SER A 81 3.61 -0.28 -12.65
C SER A 81 2.97 -0.61 -14.00
N PHE A 82 1.66 -0.65 -14.06
CA PHE A 82 0.92 -0.65 -15.32
C PHE A 82 0.93 0.72 -16.01
N ASP A 83 1.23 1.79 -15.28
CA ASP A 83 1.43 3.14 -15.83
C ASP A 83 2.91 3.35 -16.16
N PRO A 84 3.27 3.55 -17.46
CA PRO A 84 4.67 3.77 -17.86
C PRO A 84 5.27 5.04 -17.24
N ALA A 85 4.46 6.07 -16.96
CA ALA A 85 4.95 7.30 -16.35
C ALA A 85 5.30 7.11 -14.87
N LEU A 86 4.53 6.29 -14.16
CA LEU A 86 4.84 5.91 -12.78
C LEU A 86 6.08 5.01 -12.72
N ALA A 87 6.20 4.04 -13.62
CA ALA A 87 7.36 3.15 -13.68
C ALA A 87 8.67 3.90 -14.01
N ALA A 88 8.59 4.95 -14.83
CA ALA A 88 9.75 5.78 -15.25
C ALA A 88 10.06 6.93 -14.27
N ARG A 89 9.36 7.05 -13.13
CA ARG A 89 9.61 8.16 -12.20
C ARG A 89 11.05 8.16 -11.69
N GLY A 90 11.60 9.35 -11.49
CA GLY A 90 13.02 9.51 -11.17
C GLY A 90 13.96 9.31 -12.36
N ASN A 91 13.44 9.37 -13.60
CA ASN A 91 14.18 9.15 -14.86
C ASN A 91 14.81 7.75 -14.95
N LEU A 92 14.19 6.75 -14.37
CA LEU A 92 14.62 5.37 -14.50
C LEU A 92 14.23 4.80 -15.87
N ALA A 93 15.09 3.96 -16.42
CA ALA A 93 14.74 3.14 -17.58
C ALA A 93 13.66 2.13 -17.21
N THR A 94 12.79 1.82 -18.16
CA THR A 94 11.73 0.84 -17.98
C THR A 94 11.75 -0.18 -19.10
N ARG A 95 11.35 -1.40 -18.79
CA ARG A 95 11.19 -2.50 -19.74
C ARG A 95 9.73 -2.98 -19.71
N GLU A 96 9.08 -2.95 -20.86
CA GLU A 96 7.74 -3.48 -21.01
C GLU A 96 7.75 -5.03 -21.07
N VAL A 97 6.85 -5.65 -20.33
CA VAL A 97 6.61 -7.09 -20.33
C VAL A 97 5.12 -7.37 -20.42
N ALA A 98 4.73 -8.39 -21.18
CA ALA A 98 3.36 -8.88 -21.16
C ALA A 98 3.17 -9.79 -19.95
N VAL A 99 2.14 -9.49 -19.14
CA VAL A 99 1.79 -10.29 -17.95
C VAL A 99 0.35 -10.74 -18.02
N GLN A 100 0.05 -11.89 -17.41
CA GLN A 100 -1.34 -12.28 -17.17
C GLN A 100 -1.97 -11.31 -16.20
N ALA A 101 -3.20 -10.90 -16.45
CA ALA A 101 -3.99 -10.03 -15.61
C ALA A 101 -5.14 -10.82 -14.99
N ARG A 102 -5.41 -10.59 -13.71
CA ARG A 102 -6.49 -11.23 -12.95
C ARG A 102 -7.26 -10.18 -12.16
N SER A 103 -8.57 -10.34 -12.08
CA SER A 103 -9.42 -9.56 -11.21
C SER A 103 -9.30 -10.03 -9.74
N LEU A 104 -9.43 -9.13 -8.77
CA LEU A 104 -9.46 -9.53 -7.36
C LEU A 104 -10.63 -10.48 -7.10
N ARG A 105 -11.79 -10.23 -7.70
CA ARG A 105 -12.96 -11.11 -7.58
C ARG A 105 -12.64 -12.54 -8.03
N GLY A 106 -11.94 -12.72 -9.15
CA GLY A 106 -11.50 -14.03 -9.63
C GLY A 106 -10.56 -14.73 -8.65
N LEU A 107 -9.63 -13.98 -8.05
CA LEU A 107 -8.71 -14.49 -7.03
C LEU A 107 -9.46 -14.89 -5.74
N LEU A 108 -10.42 -14.08 -5.28
CA LEU A 108 -11.24 -14.41 -4.11
C LEU A 108 -12.11 -15.66 -4.33
N GLN A 109 -12.61 -15.87 -5.54
CA GLN A 109 -13.38 -17.07 -5.90
C GLN A 109 -12.51 -18.34 -5.92
N GLU A 110 -11.27 -18.23 -6.39
CA GLU A 110 -10.36 -19.37 -6.54
C GLU A 110 -9.67 -19.76 -5.22
N TYR A 111 -9.25 -18.78 -4.42
CA TYR A 111 -8.43 -19.01 -3.23
C TYR A 111 -9.17 -18.76 -1.91
N GLY A 112 -10.41 -18.26 -1.96
CA GLY A 112 -11.20 -17.92 -0.78
C GLY A 112 -11.04 -16.47 -0.34
N VAL A 113 -11.94 -16.01 0.54
CA VAL A 113 -11.93 -14.65 1.09
C VAL A 113 -10.96 -14.58 2.27
N PRO A 114 -9.89 -13.77 2.20
CA PRO A 114 -8.89 -13.71 3.25
C PRO A 114 -9.38 -12.97 4.50
N PHE A 115 -8.72 -13.22 5.63
CA PHE A 115 -8.85 -12.43 6.84
C PHE A 115 -8.30 -11.00 6.64
N TYR A 116 -7.15 -10.90 5.95
CA TYR A 116 -6.47 -9.64 5.67
C TYR A 116 -6.06 -9.57 4.21
N LEU A 117 -6.39 -8.47 3.57
CA LEU A 117 -6.02 -8.14 2.20
C LEU A 117 -5.12 -6.92 2.20
N LYS A 118 -3.86 -7.06 1.75
CA LYS A 118 -2.97 -5.96 1.44
C LYS A 118 -2.96 -5.72 -0.06
N ILE A 119 -3.07 -4.45 -0.48
CA ILE A 119 -2.93 -4.03 -1.89
C ILE A 119 -1.90 -2.91 -1.95
N ASP A 120 -0.76 -3.16 -2.60
CA ASP A 120 0.35 -2.22 -2.72
C ASP A 120 0.98 -2.43 -4.11
N ILE A 121 0.39 -1.80 -5.13
CA ILE A 121 0.69 -2.02 -6.56
C ILE A 121 0.92 -0.73 -7.33
N GLU A 122 1.43 0.29 -6.63
CA GLU A 122 1.96 1.51 -7.21
C GLU A 122 0.97 2.26 -8.13
N GLY A 123 -0.20 2.59 -7.55
CA GLY A 123 -1.22 3.46 -8.17
C GLY A 123 -2.39 2.75 -8.84
N ALA A 124 -2.46 1.41 -8.80
CA ALA A 124 -3.55 0.61 -9.35
C ALA A 124 -4.46 -0.03 -8.28
N GLU A 125 -4.32 0.35 -6.99
CA GLU A 125 -5.04 -0.20 -5.83
C GLU A 125 -6.56 -0.19 -6.03
N HIS A 126 -7.08 0.87 -6.66
CA HIS A 126 -8.49 1.04 -6.95
C HIS A 126 -9.11 -0.10 -7.77
N LEU A 127 -8.31 -0.81 -8.57
CA LEU A 127 -8.79 -1.95 -9.37
C LEU A 127 -9.22 -3.09 -8.45
N GLY A 128 -8.44 -3.36 -7.40
CA GLY A 128 -8.81 -4.34 -6.39
C GLY A 128 -9.91 -3.84 -5.45
N LEU A 129 -9.83 -2.59 -4.99
CA LEU A 129 -10.80 -2.05 -4.03
C LEU A 129 -12.25 -2.04 -4.57
N ARG A 130 -12.44 -1.84 -5.87
CA ARG A 130 -13.76 -1.88 -6.53
C ARG A 130 -14.38 -3.27 -6.57
N ASP A 131 -13.55 -4.32 -6.52
CA ASP A 131 -14.00 -5.71 -6.61
C ASP A 131 -14.49 -6.27 -5.27
N ILE A 132 -14.28 -5.52 -4.17
CA ILE A 132 -14.69 -5.94 -2.84
C ILE A 132 -16.22 -5.79 -2.70
N ASP A 133 -16.90 -6.91 -2.56
CA ASP A 133 -18.35 -6.95 -2.34
C ASP A 133 -18.66 -7.01 -0.83
N PRO A 134 -19.66 -6.24 -0.33
CA PRO A 134 -20.04 -6.28 1.08
C PRO A 134 -20.37 -7.66 1.62
N THR A 135 -20.81 -8.59 0.79
CA THR A 135 -21.24 -9.93 1.21
C THR A 135 -20.10 -10.89 1.46
N ASP A 136 -18.94 -10.67 0.81
CA ASP A 136 -17.75 -11.55 0.91
C ASP A 136 -16.44 -10.78 1.12
N ALA A 137 -16.52 -9.61 1.76
CA ALA A 137 -15.37 -8.76 2.01
C ALA A 137 -14.43 -9.34 3.09
N PRO A 138 -13.10 -9.13 2.95
CA PRO A 138 -12.10 -9.41 4.00
C PRO A 138 -12.43 -8.68 5.31
N ALA A 139 -11.96 -9.20 6.46
CA ALA A 139 -12.16 -8.52 7.75
C ALA A 139 -11.36 -7.21 7.82
N TYR A 140 -10.18 -7.21 7.23
CA TYR A 140 -9.28 -6.07 7.18
C TYR A 140 -8.72 -5.89 5.78
N VAL A 141 -8.54 -4.63 5.38
CA VAL A 141 -7.87 -4.24 4.13
C VAL A 141 -6.84 -3.17 4.43
N SER A 142 -5.68 -3.23 3.77
CA SER A 142 -4.77 -2.10 3.68
C SER A 142 -4.39 -1.81 2.24
N PHE A 143 -4.12 -0.53 1.96
CA PHE A 143 -3.63 -0.10 0.65
C PHE A 143 -2.80 1.19 0.77
N GLU A 144 -1.88 1.42 -0.19
CA GLU A 144 -1.09 2.65 -0.23
C GLU A 144 -1.97 3.85 -0.62
N ALA A 145 -1.87 4.93 0.17
CA ALA A 145 -2.61 6.16 -0.04
C ALA A 145 -1.96 7.01 -1.13
N SER A 146 -2.48 7.00 -2.33
CA SER A 146 -1.97 7.78 -3.46
C SER A 146 -2.58 9.18 -3.54
N GLU A 147 -1.77 10.21 -3.81
CA GLU A 147 -2.25 11.58 -4.03
C GLU A 147 -3.31 11.60 -5.17
N GLY A 148 -4.45 12.23 -4.90
CA GLY A 148 -5.54 12.32 -5.88
C GLY A 148 -6.54 11.17 -5.87
N ARG A 149 -6.34 10.15 -5.03
CA ARG A 149 -7.18 8.94 -4.96
C ARG A 149 -7.99 8.83 -3.67
N LEU A 150 -8.47 9.97 -3.14
CA LEU A 150 -9.29 10.01 -1.92
C LEU A 150 -10.57 9.15 -2.04
N GLU A 151 -11.09 8.98 -3.25
CA GLU A 151 -12.25 8.13 -3.52
C GLU A 151 -12.05 6.66 -3.10
N ASP A 152 -10.81 6.18 -3.04
CA ASP A 152 -10.49 4.79 -2.65
C ASP A 152 -10.91 4.49 -1.19
N LEU A 153 -10.86 5.49 -0.30
CA LEU A 153 -11.44 5.40 1.05
C LEU A 153 -12.95 5.11 1.02
N PHE A 154 -13.65 5.80 0.14
CA PHE A 154 -15.11 5.69 0.04
C PHE A 154 -15.55 4.42 -0.67
N LEU A 155 -14.72 3.82 -1.54
CA LEU A 155 -14.96 2.46 -2.05
C LEU A 155 -15.04 1.46 -0.91
N LEU A 156 -14.09 1.49 0.04
CA LEU A 156 -14.13 0.62 1.22
C LEU A 156 -15.31 0.92 2.15
N ALA A 157 -15.61 2.20 2.39
CA ALA A 157 -16.79 2.55 3.19
C ALA A 157 -18.09 2.02 2.54
N HIS A 158 -18.20 2.09 1.21
CA HIS A 158 -19.32 1.51 0.47
C HIS A 158 -19.36 -0.03 0.54
N ALA A 159 -18.19 -0.67 0.58
CA ALA A 159 -18.05 -2.12 0.79
C ALA A 159 -18.32 -2.55 2.25
N GLY A 160 -18.75 -1.63 3.14
CA GLY A 160 -19.18 -1.93 4.50
C GLY A 160 -18.07 -1.85 5.56
N TYR A 161 -16.92 -1.27 5.25
CA TYR A 161 -15.90 -0.95 6.25
C TYR A 161 -16.30 0.30 7.03
N THR A 162 -16.22 0.24 8.35
CA THR A 162 -16.70 1.31 9.24
C THR A 162 -15.59 1.94 10.07
N ARG A 163 -14.43 1.30 10.13
CA ARG A 163 -13.28 1.69 10.96
C ARG A 163 -12.05 1.86 10.09
N PHE A 164 -11.37 2.99 10.21
CA PHE A 164 -10.25 3.37 9.36
C PHE A 164 -9.06 3.90 10.17
N LYS A 165 -7.85 3.75 9.63
CA LYS A 165 -6.64 4.40 10.10
C LYS A 165 -5.83 4.88 8.91
N LEU A 166 -5.11 6.00 9.06
CA LEU A 166 -4.06 6.45 8.15
C LEU A 166 -2.73 6.31 8.89
N ILE A 167 -1.81 5.55 8.34
CA ILE A 167 -0.52 5.20 8.96
C ILE A 167 0.60 5.81 8.13
N ASP A 168 1.53 6.53 8.76
CA ASP A 168 2.74 7.07 8.12
C ASP A 168 3.87 6.04 8.23
N GLN A 169 4.23 5.40 7.11
CA GLN A 169 5.30 4.42 7.04
C GLN A 169 6.67 5.01 7.41
N LEU A 170 6.90 6.28 7.04
CA LEU A 170 8.18 6.98 7.32
C LEU A 170 8.31 7.46 8.77
N ALA A 171 7.20 7.53 9.49
CA ALA A 171 7.15 7.89 10.90
C ALA A 171 7.06 6.65 11.82
N ALA A 172 7.78 5.60 11.51
CA ALA A 172 7.77 4.33 12.26
C ALA A 172 6.35 3.75 12.43
N PHE A 173 5.56 3.78 11.36
CA PHE A 173 4.18 3.26 11.31
C PHE A 173 3.23 3.90 12.33
N ARG A 174 3.41 5.18 12.62
CA ARG A 174 2.53 5.93 13.52
C ARG A 174 1.25 6.35 12.82
N GLN A 175 0.14 6.30 13.58
CA GLN A 175 -1.12 6.82 13.10
C GLN A 175 -1.05 8.32 12.86
N VAL A 176 -1.54 8.74 11.70
CA VAL A 176 -1.75 10.16 11.39
C VAL A 176 -3.03 10.63 12.06
N VAL A 177 -2.88 11.61 12.96
CA VAL A 177 -4.02 12.19 13.68
C VAL A 177 -4.48 13.43 12.93
N PRO A 178 -5.77 13.53 12.55
CA PRO A 178 -6.29 14.73 11.92
C PRO A 178 -6.14 15.95 12.86
N PRO A 179 -5.80 17.13 12.32
CA PRO A 179 -5.72 18.31 13.13
C PRO A 179 -7.10 18.73 13.68
N PRO A 180 -7.17 19.43 14.81
CA PRO A 180 -8.45 19.88 15.37
C PRO A 180 -9.28 20.71 14.40
N LEU A 181 -10.57 20.41 14.26
CA LEU A 181 -11.55 21.11 13.42
C LEU A 181 -11.99 22.44 14.05
N HIS A 182 -11.07 23.36 14.34
CA HIS A 182 -11.43 24.73 14.72
C HIS A 182 -10.91 25.73 13.69
N SER A 183 -11.57 26.88 13.59
CA SER A 183 -11.32 27.89 12.55
C SER A 183 -9.85 28.31 12.45
N GLY A 184 -9.14 28.41 13.56
CA GLY A 184 -7.71 28.74 13.59
C GLY A 184 -6.82 27.62 13.05
N ALA A 185 -7.15 26.36 13.33
CA ALA A 185 -6.39 25.21 12.79
C ALA A 185 -6.63 25.07 11.27
N LEU A 186 -7.86 25.27 10.81
CA LEU A 186 -8.19 25.23 9.39
C LEU A 186 -7.48 26.36 8.61
N ALA A 187 -7.48 27.58 9.12
CA ALA A 187 -6.76 28.69 8.52
C ALA A 187 -5.23 28.43 8.49
N SER A 188 -4.66 27.91 9.58
CA SER A 188 -3.26 27.51 9.65
C SER A 188 -2.95 26.39 8.66
N ALA A 189 -3.84 25.42 8.49
CA ALA A 189 -3.71 24.34 7.53
C ALA A 189 -3.68 24.87 6.09
N ILE A 190 -4.63 25.73 5.70
CA ILE A 190 -4.68 26.34 4.37
C ILE A 190 -3.40 27.14 4.09
N LEU A 191 -2.97 28.00 5.04
CA LEU A 191 -1.76 28.82 4.90
C LEU A 191 -0.51 27.95 4.83
N SER A 192 -0.43 26.89 5.65
CA SER A 192 0.70 25.97 5.64
C SER A 192 0.74 25.14 4.35
N GLY A 193 -0.41 24.70 3.83
CA GLY A 193 -0.51 24.00 2.55
C GLY A 193 -0.03 24.87 1.39
N TRP A 194 -0.46 26.14 1.34
CA TRP A 194 0.04 27.09 0.36
C TRP A 194 1.55 27.31 0.47
N ALA A 195 2.07 27.55 1.68
CA ALA A 195 3.50 27.74 1.92
C ALA A 195 4.31 26.50 1.54
N LYS A 196 3.84 25.31 1.91
CA LYS A 196 4.45 24.02 1.53
C LYS A 196 4.50 23.83 0.02
N ASN A 197 3.44 24.19 -0.69
CA ASN A 197 3.39 24.11 -2.15
C ASN A 197 4.40 25.05 -2.83
N GLN A 198 4.65 26.25 -2.25
CA GLN A 198 5.72 27.13 -2.71
C GLN A 198 7.10 26.54 -2.42
N LEU A 199 7.30 25.95 -1.24
CA LEU A 199 8.56 25.33 -0.84
C LEU A 199 8.93 24.10 -1.69
N ARG A 200 7.96 23.33 -2.21
CA ARG A 200 8.19 22.24 -3.18
C ARG A 200 8.94 22.70 -4.43
N ARG A 201 8.78 23.98 -4.80
CA ARG A 201 9.43 24.55 -5.99
C ARG A 201 10.88 24.94 -5.77
N VAL A 202 11.36 24.89 -4.52
CA VAL A 202 12.76 25.22 -4.20
C VAL A 202 13.64 24.02 -4.52
N PRO A 203 14.60 24.16 -5.47
CA PRO A 203 15.50 23.05 -5.83
C PRO A 203 16.25 22.51 -4.61
N GLY A 204 16.27 21.18 -4.46
CA GLY A 204 17.01 20.50 -3.39
C GLY A 204 16.31 20.46 -2.02
N LEU A 205 15.30 21.30 -1.76
CA LEU A 205 14.64 21.33 -0.45
C LEU A 205 13.88 20.02 -0.15
N VAL A 206 13.17 19.48 -1.15
CA VAL A 206 12.47 18.20 -1.02
C VAL A 206 13.45 17.09 -0.67
N ALA A 207 14.58 17.01 -1.38
CA ALA A 207 15.63 16.02 -1.11
C ALA A 207 16.23 16.17 0.30
N ALA A 208 16.46 17.41 0.75
CA ALA A 208 16.96 17.68 2.11
C ALA A 208 15.96 17.24 3.20
N VAL A 209 14.66 17.51 3.02
CA VAL A 209 13.61 17.09 3.96
C VAL A 209 13.51 15.55 4.00
N HIS A 210 13.58 14.88 2.85
CA HIS A 210 13.62 13.41 2.80
C HIS A 210 14.85 12.84 3.51
N ALA A 211 16.03 13.45 3.33
CA ALA A 211 17.25 13.01 4.02
C ALA A 211 17.11 13.11 5.54
N VAL A 212 16.61 14.24 6.05
CA VAL A 212 16.39 14.44 7.50
C VAL A 212 15.36 13.45 8.05
N ARG A 213 14.28 13.17 7.32
CA ARG A 213 13.25 12.20 7.75
C ARG A 213 13.80 10.78 7.78
N ARG A 214 14.58 10.37 6.75
CA ARG A 214 15.24 9.05 6.75
C ARG A 214 16.16 8.87 7.94
N VAL A 215 16.94 9.89 8.31
CA VAL A 215 17.83 9.84 9.47
C VAL A 215 17.02 9.70 10.77
N ARG A 216 15.89 10.38 10.91
CA ARG A 216 15.02 10.22 12.08
C ARG A 216 14.33 8.86 12.12
N ALA A 217 13.78 8.39 10.97
CA ALA A 217 13.16 7.07 10.87
C ALA A 217 14.16 5.94 11.16
N THR A 218 15.42 6.03 10.69
CA THR A 218 16.46 5.03 11.00
C THR A 218 16.85 5.02 12.48
N ALA A 219 16.80 6.16 13.17
CA ALA A 219 17.06 6.19 14.62
C ALA A 219 15.95 5.51 15.43
N ASP A 220 14.68 5.64 14.99
CA ASP A 220 13.52 5.05 15.67
C ASP A 220 13.22 3.62 15.24
N SER A 221 13.56 3.23 13.98
CA SER A 221 13.20 1.95 13.37
C SER A 221 14.28 0.86 13.46
N MET A 222 15.46 1.16 13.98
CA MET A 222 16.56 0.17 14.09
C MET A 222 16.21 -1.06 14.95
N GLN A 223 15.04 -1.12 15.53
CA GLN A 223 14.68 -2.21 16.44
C GLN A 223 13.75 -3.30 15.91
N GLN A 224 12.96 -3.16 14.83
CA GLN A 224 11.94 -4.21 14.59
C GLN A 224 11.45 -4.52 13.17
N GLN A 225 11.74 -3.77 12.11
CA GLN A 225 11.14 -4.06 10.78
C GLN A 225 12.10 -3.83 9.60
N SER A 226 11.91 -4.62 8.55
CA SER A 226 12.58 -4.42 7.26
C SER A 226 12.14 -3.09 6.63
N PRO A 227 13.04 -2.29 6.03
CA PRO A 227 12.70 -1.02 5.39
C PRO A 227 11.78 -1.13 4.17
N MET A 228 11.43 -2.35 3.77
CA MET A 228 10.57 -2.66 2.61
C MET A 228 9.23 -3.30 3.03
N SER A 229 8.85 -3.24 4.30
CA SER A 229 7.60 -3.79 4.81
C SER A 229 6.57 -2.68 5.05
N SER A 230 5.30 -2.97 4.78
CA SER A 230 4.16 -2.09 5.13
C SER A 230 3.82 -2.09 6.63
N GLY A 231 4.57 -2.84 7.44
CA GLY A 231 4.49 -2.78 8.89
C GLY A 231 3.40 -3.64 9.55
N PRO A 232 2.84 -3.15 10.68
CA PRO A 232 1.81 -3.88 11.43
C PRO A 232 0.51 -4.04 10.65
N MET A 233 -0.22 -5.13 10.90
CA MET A 233 -1.50 -5.40 10.24
C MET A 233 -2.66 -5.40 11.24
N ALA A 234 -3.87 -5.15 10.75
CA ALA A 234 -5.13 -5.27 11.48
C ALA A 234 -5.12 -4.48 12.81
N GLU A 235 -5.43 -5.13 13.93
CA GLU A 235 -5.51 -4.49 15.24
C GLU A 235 -4.15 -4.07 15.83
N GLU A 236 -3.04 -4.53 15.26
CA GLU A 236 -1.69 -4.18 15.71
C GLU A 236 -1.20 -2.80 15.21
N THR A 237 -1.92 -2.21 14.23
CA THR A 237 -1.62 -0.86 13.76
C THR A 237 -1.79 0.18 14.84
N ASP A 238 -0.91 1.18 14.87
CA ASP A 238 -0.89 2.23 15.89
C ASP A 238 -2.21 3.02 15.98
N GLY A 239 -2.57 3.43 17.18
CA GLY A 239 -3.67 4.33 17.48
C GLY A 239 -5.08 3.74 17.38
N PRO A 240 -6.10 4.53 17.75
CA PRO A 240 -7.49 4.12 17.71
C PRO A 240 -8.06 4.09 16.29
N TRP A 241 -9.04 3.21 16.06
CA TRP A 241 -9.86 3.26 14.85
C TRP A 241 -10.69 4.54 14.80
N ARG A 242 -10.85 5.08 13.59
CA ARG A 242 -11.56 6.35 13.31
C ARG A 242 -12.63 6.16 12.26
N SER A 243 -13.51 7.15 12.11
CA SER A 243 -14.48 7.17 11.03
C SER A 243 -13.81 7.46 9.67
N VAL A 244 -14.50 7.15 8.58
CA VAL A 244 -14.01 7.46 7.23
C VAL A 244 -13.83 8.97 7.02
N GLU A 245 -14.69 9.80 7.62
CA GLU A 245 -14.63 11.27 7.52
C GLU A 245 -13.38 11.83 8.22
N GLU A 246 -13.05 11.30 9.41
CA GLU A 246 -11.83 11.70 10.12
C GLU A 246 -10.58 11.35 9.33
N VAL A 247 -10.53 10.16 8.73
CA VAL A 247 -9.40 9.72 7.91
C VAL A 247 -9.36 10.46 6.58
N ALA A 248 -10.51 10.73 5.94
CA ALA A 248 -10.57 11.56 4.73
C ALA A 248 -10.05 12.98 5.00
N TYR A 249 -10.38 13.56 6.15
CA TYR A 249 -9.86 14.86 6.56
C TYR A 249 -8.34 14.82 6.80
N ALA A 250 -7.84 13.78 7.49
CA ALA A 250 -6.40 13.59 7.66
C ALA A 250 -5.69 13.41 6.30
N TRP A 251 -6.28 12.66 5.39
CA TRP A 251 -5.78 12.48 4.02
C TRP A 251 -5.66 13.81 3.28
N LEU A 252 -6.73 14.60 3.24
CA LEU A 252 -6.72 15.91 2.56
C LEU A 252 -5.64 16.82 3.13
N TYR A 253 -5.39 16.75 4.42
CA TYR A 253 -4.38 17.56 5.09
C TYR A 253 -2.96 17.05 4.87
N TYR A 254 -2.71 15.74 4.99
CA TYR A 254 -1.36 15.18 5.01
C TYR A 254 -0.92 14.56 3.67
N VAL A 255 -1.79 13.82 2.99
CA VAL A 255 -1.43 13.16 1.74
C VAL A 255 -1.39 14.18 0.61
N ARG A 256 -2.41 15.03 0.51
CA ARG A 256 -2.50 16.03 -0.55
C ARG A 256 -1.59 17.23 -0.35
N GLU A 257 -1.40 17.69 0.89
CA GLU A 257 -0.78 18.99 1.20
C GLU A 257 0.66 18.87 1.72
N THR A 258 1.30 17.69 1.67
CA THR A 258 2.67 17.54 2.15
C THR A 258 3.71 18.04 1.16
N ILE A 259 4.81 18.63 1.66
CA ILE A 259 5.97 19.06 0.86
C ILE A 259 6.69 17.87 0.24
N THR A 260 6.56 16.71 0.85
CA THR A 260 7.22 15.48 0.46
C THR A 260 6.17 14.41 0.22
N SER A 261 6.37 13.58 -0.81
CA SER A 261 5.66 12.32 -0.90
C SER A 261 6.02 11.48 0.32
N ASN A 262 5.12 11.41 1.28
CA ASN A 262 5.22 10.44 2.34
C ASN A 262 4.50 9.18 1.90
N TRP A 263 4.94 8.05 2.38
CA TRP A 263 4.24 6.79 2.19
C TRP A 263 3.24 6.61 3.33
N TYR A 264 1.99 6.69 2.97
CA TYR A 264 0.88 6.46 3.90
C TYR A 264 0.11 5.23 3.48
N ASP A 265 -0.24 4.40 4.46
CA ASP A 265 -1.18 3.30 4.27
C ASP A 265 -2.51 3.64 4.92
N VAL A 266 -3.59 3.34 4.21
CA VAL A 266 -4.91 3.23 4.81
C VAL A 266 -5.10 1.81 5.29
N HIS A 267 -5.56 1.66 6.52
CA HIS A 267 -6.09 0.42 7.04
C HIS A 267 -7.58 0.57 7.29
N ALA A 268 -8.36 -0.42 6.89
CA ALA A 268 -9.81 -0.45 7.09
C ALA A 268 -10.23 -1.77 7.75
N ALA A 269 -11.25 -1.70 8.60
CA ALA A 269 -11.85 -2.84 9.29
C ALA A 269 -13.38 -2.75 9.25
N ARG A 270 -14.01 -3.92 9.22
CA ARG A 270 -15.48 -4.06 9.25
C ARG A 270 -16.04 -3.91 10.65
#